data_3ab687be0c3cb2d10b3228944bc9ba7c
#
_entry.id   3ab687be0c3cb2d10b3228944bc9ba7c
#
_cell.length_a   1.000
_cell.length_b   1.000
_cell.length_c   1.000
_cell.angle_alpha   90.00
_cell.angle_beta   90.00
_cell.angle_gamma   90.00
#
_symmetry.space_group_name_H-M   'P 1'
#
loop_
_entity.id
_entity.type
_entity.pdbx_description
1 polymer ?
#
loop_
_entity_poly.entity_id
_entity_poly.type
_entity_poly.pdbx_seq_one_letter_code
_entity_poly.pdbx_strand_id
1 'polypeptide(L)'
;LKVELRKGGHKVTMSDVLAFAGVSVVRGQNRLLDDVTWEVEEGERWVILGPNGAGKTTLLQIAAARMHPTTGVVGILGEVLGTVDVFELRPRVGLASASIAERIPGGESVGNVVVTASYGIIGRWRESYDRQDYARAMGLLDALGVAHLADRLYGTLSEGERKRVQIARALMTDPELMLLDEPAAGLDLGGREDLVARLGVLAEDTEAPALV
;
A
#
# COMPACT_ATOMS: atom_id res chain seq x y z
N LEU A 1 -21.10 5.77 5.65
CA LEU A 1 -21.47 7.19 5.98
C LEU A 1 -20.94 8.07 4.86
N LYS A 2 -21.83 8.50 3.93
CA LYS A 2 -21.41 9.40 2.83
C LYS A 2 -21.18 10.81 3.39
N VAL A 3 -19.92 11.26 3.39
CA VAL A 3 -19.57 12.64 3.77
C VAL A 3 -19.71 13.54 2.56
N GLU A 4 -20.62 14.50 2.61
CA GLU A 4 -20.79 15.52 1.56
C GLU A 4 -19.79 16.67 1.78
N LEU A 5 -18.83 16.82 0.90
CA LEU A 5 -17.98 18.01 0.83
C LEU A 5 -18.43 18.93 -0.30
N ARG A 6 -18.53 20.24 -0.02
CA ARG A 6 -18.82 21.26 -1.03
C ARG A 6 -17.56 22.08 -1.30
N LYS A 7 -17.02 22.01 -2.50
CA LYS A 7 -16.01 22.94 -3.01
C LYS A 7 -16.40 23.39 -4.41
N GLY A 8 -16.57 24.70 -4.60
CA GLY A 8 -16.80 25.28 -5.93
C GLY A 8 -18.12 24.88 -6.61
N GLY A 9 -19.17 24.53 -5.86
CA GLY A 9 -20.50 24.22 -6.41
C GLY A 9 -20.69 22.76 -6.87
N HIS A 10 -19.66 21.92 -6.83
CA HIS A 10 -19.78 20.50 -7.13
C HIS A 10 -20.00 19.72 -5.83
N LYS A 11 -20.97 18.82 -5.88
CA LYS A 11 -21.27 17.88 -4.81
C LYS A 11 -20.33 16.68 -5.00
N VAL A 12 -19.35 16.53 -4.12
CA VAL A 12 -18.50 15.35 -4.09
C VAL A 12 -19.08 14.41 -3.06
N THR A 13 -19.68 13.32 -3.52
CA THR A 13 -20.01 12.19 -2.67
C THR A 13 -18.71 11.44 -2.45
N MET A 14 -18.19 11.39 -1.23
CA MET A 14 -16.98 10.61 -0.95
C MET A 14 -17.35 9.14 -0.96
N SER A 15 -16.65 8.34 -1.75
CA SER A 15 -16.71 6.89 -1.63
C SER A 15 -16.14 6.46 -0.27
N ASP A 16 -16.62 5.36 0.25
CA ASP A 16 -16.22 4.90 1.59
C ASP A 16 -14.76 4.39 1.63
N VAL A 17 -14.11 4.15 0.48
CA VAL A 17 -12.75 3.63 0.39
C VAL A 17 -11.75 4.68 -0.03
N LEU A 18 -11.86 5.22 -1.26
CA LEU A 18 -10.92 6.22 -1.77
C LEU A 18 -11.63 7.20 -2.69
N ALA A 19 -11.41 8.49 -2.48
CA ALA A 19 -11.96 9.54 -3.33
C ALA A 19 -10.95 10.66 -3.52
N PHE A 20 -10.69 11.02 -4.78
CA PHE A 20 -9.93 12.19 -5.20
C PHE A 20 -10.88 13.18 -5.88
N ALA A 21 -10.87 14.43 -5.44
CA ALA A 21 -11.71 15.49 -6.00
C ALA A 21 -10.86 16.69 -6.40
N GLY A 22 -10.58 16.83 -7.71
CA GLY A 22 -9.82 17.94 -8.26
C GLY A 22 -8.38 18.02 -7.71
N VAL A 23 -7.74 16.87 -7.52
CA VAL A 23 -6.44 16.76 -6.85
C VAL A 23 -5.32 17.12 -7.79
N SER A 24 -4.51 18.10 -7.39
CA SER A 24 -3.26 18.45 -8.08
C SER A 24 -2.08 18.42 -7.13
N VAL A 25 -0.91 18.04 -7.66
CA VAL A 25 0.37 18.09 -6.96
C VAL A 25 1.39 18.86 -7.77
N VAL A 26 1.92 19.93 -7.19
CA VAL A 26 2.97 20.75 -7.79
C VAL A 26 4.21 20.71 -6.91
N ARG A 27 5.37 20.48 -7.49
CA ARG A 27 6.67 20.50 -6.83
C ARG A 27 7.64 21.40 -7.63
N GLY A 28 7.93 22.57 -7.07
CA GLY A 28 8.66 23.60 -7.82
C GLY A 28 7.90 24.01 -9.08
N GLN A 29 8.49 23.80 -10.25
CA GLN A 29 7.86 24.07 -11.56
C GLN A 29 7.18 22.84 -12.16
N ASN A 30 7.33 21.66 -11.54
CA ASN A 30 6.79 20.42 -12.09
C ASN A 30 5.41 20.13 -11.51
N ARG A 31 4.45 19.88 -12.38
CA ARG A 31 3.12 19.37 -12.04
C ARG A 31 3.16 17.85 -12.13
N LEU A 32 3.03 17.19 -10.98
CA LEU A 32 3.08 15.72 -10.87
C LEU A 32 1.70 15.10 -11.07
N LEU A 33 0.64 15.78 -10.60
CA LEU A 33 -0.76 15.44 -10.84
C LEU A 33 -1.51 16.72 -11.21
N ASP A 34 -2.51 16.61 -12.08
CA ASP A 34 -3.30 17.74 -12.58
C ASP A 34 -4.78 17.40 -12.57
N ASP A 35 -5.52 18.04 -11.66
CA ASP A 35 -6.99 17.99 -11.54
C ASP A 35 -7.57 16.57 -11.56
N VAL A 36 -6.95 15.64 -10.83
CA VAL A 36 -7.38 14.25 -10.78
C VAL A 36 -8.66 14.12 -9.96
N THR A 37 -9.69 13.56 -10.58
CA THR A 37 -10.93 13.16 -9.93
C THR A 37 -11.15 11.67 -10.16
N TRP A 38 -11.24 10.90 -9.09
CA TRP A 38 -11.31 9.44 -9.15
C TRP A 38 -11.87 8.89 -7.84
N GLU A 39 -12.67 7.86 -7.92
CA GLU A 39 -13.28 7.17 -6.78
C GLU A 39 -13.06 5.67 -6.88
N VAL A 40 -12.91 5.02 -5.72
CA VAL A 40 -12.85 3.57 -5.55
C VAL A 40 -13.86 3.19 -4.50
N GLU A 41 -14.77 2.29 -4.86
CA GLU A 41 -15.79 1.75 -3.95
C GLU A 41 -15.31 0.45 -3.29
N GLU A 42 -15.99 0.03 -2.23
CA GLU A 42 -15.71 -1.21 -1.54
C GLU A 42 -15.82 -2.42 -2.49
N GLY A 43 -14.87 -3.35 -2.38
CA GLY A 43 -14.78 -4.54 -3.23
C GLY A 43 -14.24 -4.30 -4.64
N GLU A 44 -13.97 -3.05 -5.04
CA GLU A 44 -13.39 -2.78 -6.35
C GLU A 44 -11.89 -3.07 -6.39
N ARG A 45 -11.43 -3.54 -7.56
CA ARG A 45 -10.02 -3.77 -7.88
C ARG A 45 -9.63 -2.94 -9.08
N TRP A 46 -8.61 -2.12 -8.92
CA TRP A 46 -8.16 -1.17 -9.93
C TRP A 46 -6.74 -1.48 -10.41
N VAL A 47 -6.51 -1.29 -11.69
CA VAL A 47 -5.18 -1.30 -12.29
C VAL A 47 -4.91 0.08 -12.89
N ILE A 48 -3.86 0.75 -12.40
CA ILE A 48 -3.46 2.07 -12.87
C ILE A 48 -2.36 1.91 -13.92
N LEU A 49 -2.69 2.20 -15.17
CA LEU A 49 -1.78 2.11 -16.30
C LEU A 49 -1.32 3.50 -16.75
N GLY A 50 -0.07 3.59 -17.16
CA GLY A 50 0.51 4.82 -17.70
C GLY A 50 2.03 4.74 -17.83
N PRO A 51 2.65 5.64 -18.60
CA PRO A 51 4.11 5.67 -18.77
C PRO A 51 4.83 6.02 -17.47
N ASN A 52 6.15 5.77 -17.43
CA ASN A 52 6.97 6.23 -16.33
C ASN A 52 6.91 7.75 -16.22
N GLY A 53 6.80 8.26 -14.99
CA GLY A 53 6.63 9.70 -14.74
C GLY A 53 5.20 10.22 -14.86
N ALA A 54 4.19 9.38 -15.17
CA ALA A 54 2.78 9.79 -15.25
C ALA A 54 2.13 10.14 -13.91
N GLY A 55 2.86 10.02 -12.79
CA GLY A 55 2.34 10.35 -11.46
C GLY A 55 1.72 9.17 -10.68
N LYS A 56 1.81 7.93 -11.19
CA LYS A 56 1.24 6.73 -10.53
C LYS A 56 1.69 6.60 -9.07
N THR A 57 3.00 6.61 -8.83
CA THR A 57 3.57 6.57 -7.48
C THR A 57 3.11 7.75 -6.61
N THR A 58 3.00 8.97 -7.19
CA THR A 58 2.48 10.14 -6.47
C THR A 58 1.04 9.95 -6.05
N LEU A 59 0.20 9.40 -6.93
CA LEU A 59 -1.19 9.07 -6.64
C LEU A 59 -1.29 8.08 -5.47
N LEU A 60 -0.52 6.98 -5.53
CA LEU A 60 -0.49 5.96 -4.47
C LEU A 60 0.06 6.50 -3.14
N GLN A 61 1.06 7.40 -3.17
CA GLN A 61 1.57 8.05 -1.95
C GLN A 61 0.51 8.92 -1.27
N ILE A 62 -0.35 9.58 -2.04
CA ILE A 62 -1.49 10.35 -1.49
C ILE A 62 -2.54 9.38 -0.94
N ALA A 63 -2.93 8.35 -1.70
CA ALA A 63 -3.87 7.32 -1.26
C ALA A 63 -3.41 6.60 0.02
N ALA A 64 -2.09 6.48 0.23
CA ALA A 64 -1.50 5.93 1.45
C ALA A 64 -1.33 6.94 2.60
N ALA A 65 -1.93 8.13 2.51
CA ALA A 65 -1.76 9.22 3.49
C ALA A 65 -0.30 9.59 3.79
N ARG A 66 0.61 9.39 2.80
CA ARG A 66 2.06 9.69 2.93
C ARG A 66 2.44 11.02 2.28
N MET A 67 1.56 11.56 1.47
CA MET A 67 1.72 12.84 0.80
C MET A 67 0.39 13.60 0.81
N HIS A 68 0.46 14.93 0.99
CA HIS A 68 -0.71 15.80 0.85
C HIS A 68 -0.74 16.41 -0.56
N PRO A 69 -1.93 16.58 -1.16
CA PRO A 69 -2.07 17.30 -2.40
C PRO A 69 -1.75 18.79 -2.23
N THR A 70 -1.40 19.46 -3.34
CA THR A 70 -1.27 20.93 -3.35
C THR A 70 -2.64 21.59 -3.38
N THR A 71 -3.57 21.02 -4.15
CA THR A 71 -4.99 21.45 -4.22
C THR A 71 -5.89 20.23 -4.36
N GLY A 72 -7.18 20.42 -4.14
CA GLY A 72 -8.17 19.36 -4.16
C GLY A 72 -8.41 18.76 -2.78
N VAL A 73 -9.25 17.73 -2.74
CA VAL A 73 -9.64 17.02 -1.52
C VAL A 73 -9.45 15.53 -1.74
N VAL A 74 -8.97 14.83 -0.73
CA VAL A 74 -8.79 13.38 -0.74
C VAL A 74 -9.51 12.77 0.44
N GLY A 75 -10.37 11.79 0.18
CA GLY A 75 -10.97 10.90 1.15
C GLY A 75 -10.30 9.54 1.13
N ILE A 76 -10.03 8.99 2.29
CA ILE A 76 -9.43 7.68 2.47
C ILE A 76 -10.17 6.98 3.61
N LEU A 77 -10.80 5.84 3.33
CA LEU A 77 -11.55 5.04 4.31
C LEU A 77 -12.56 5.87 5.13
N GLY A 78 -13.31 6.73 4.42
CA GLY A 78 -14.30 7.63 5.01
C GLY A 78 -13.75 8.89 5.67
N GLU A 79 -12.42 9.02 5.77
CA GLU A 79 -11.74 10.15 6.42
C GLU A 79 -11.18 11.14 5.40
N VAL A 80 -11.21 12.44 5.73
CA VAL A 80 -10.64 13.49 4.87
C VAL A 80 -9.17 13.72 5.23
N LEU A 81 -8.29 13.50 4.27
CA LEU A 81 -6.85 13.72 4.44
C LEU A 81 -6.56 15.19 4.82
N GLY A 82 -5.90 15.37 5.96
CA GLY A 82 -5.59 16.68 6.53
C GLY A 82 -6.55 17.12 7.65
N THR A 83 -7.62 16.37 7.92
CA THR A 83 -8.51 16.60 9.07
C THR A 83 -8.42 15.50 10.13
N VAL A 84 -7.81 14.37 9.78
CA VAL A 84 -7.61 13.18 10.63
C VAL A 84 -6.13 13.00 10.96
N ASP A 85 -5.84 12.35 12.09
CA ASP A 85 -4.47 11.94 12.41
C ASP A 85 -4.02 10.84 11.45
N VAL A 86 -3.00 11.13 10.67
CA VAL A 86 -2.43 10.16 9.70
C VAL A 86 -1.81 8.94 10.37
N PHE A 87 -1.49 8.99 11.66
CA PHE A 87 -0.98 7.84 12.41
C PHE A 87 -2.10 6.82 12.72
N GLU A 88 -3.35 7.26 12.81
CA GLU A 88 -4.51 6.38 12.93
C GLU A 88 -4.95 5.82 11.58
N LEU A 89 -4.79 6.60 10.49
CA LEU A 89 -5.20 6.21 9.16
C LEU A 89 -4.23 5.24 8.48
N ARG A 90 -2.91 5.47 8.60
CA ARG A 90 -1.89 4.68 7.90
C ARG A 90 -1.88 3.19 8.19
N PRO A 91 -2.15 2.70 9.41
CA PRO A 91 -2.24 1.25 9.67
C PRO A 91 -3.38 0.56 8.92
N ARG A 92 -4.44 1.30 8.57
CA ARG A 92 -5.60 0.82 7.80
C ARG A 92 -5.32 0.74 6.29
N VAL A 93 -4.16 1.29 5.84
CA VAL A 93 -3.75 1.28 4.43
C VAL A 93 -2.43 0.53 4.26
N GLY A 94 -2.47 -0.61 3.62
CA GLY A 94 -1.29 -1.37 3.22
C GLY A 94 -0.64 -0.76 1.98
N LEU A 95 0.64 -0.47 2.03
CA LEU A 95 1.40 0.01 0.86
C LEU A 95 2.66 -0.82 0.66
N ALA A 96 2.77 -1.46 -0.52
CA ALA A 96 4.01 -2.04 -1.02
C ALA A 96 4.58 -1.16 -2.14
N SER A 97 5.73 -0.53 -1.90
CA SER A 97 6.39 0.38 -2.86
C SER A 97 7.90 0.38 -2.68
N ALA A 98 8.64 0.78 -3.71
CA ALA A 98 10.10 0.92 -3.66
C ALA A 98 10.54 1.87 -2.54
N SER A 99 9.82 2.95 -2.30
CA SER A 99 10.16 3.94 -1.26
C SER A 99 10.08 3.38 0.17
N ILE A 100 9.25 2.37 0.41
CA ILE A 100 9.23 1.63 1.69
C ILE A 100 10.37 0.61 1.71
N ALA A 101 10.59 -0.11 0.61
CA ALA A 101 11.62 -1.11 0.48
C ALA A 101 13.03 -0.59 0.81
N GLU A 102 13.37 0.59 0.30
CA GLU A 102 14.66 1.26 0.54
C GLU A 102 14.92 1.58 2.01
N ARG A 103 13.88 1.70 2.82
CA ARG A 103 13.98 1.97 4.26
C ARG A 103 14.14 0.72 5.11
N ILE A 104 13.91 -0.47 4.54
CA ILE A 104 14.05 -1.74 5.27
C ILE A 104 15.54 -2.06 5.41
N PRO A 105 16.06 -2.26 6.64
CA PRO A 105 17.46 -2.62 6.83
C PRO A 105 17.77 -3.95 6.18
N GLY A 106 18.80 -4.00 5.31
CA GLY A 106 19.19 -5.23 4.63
C GLY A 106 19.70 -6.34 5.56
N GLY A 107 20.14 -6.00 6.77
CA GLY A 107 20.55 -6.93 7.81
C GLY A 107 19.42 -7.52 8.66
N GLU A 108 18.18 -7.14 8.41
CA GLU A 108 17.02 -7.68 9.12
C GLU A 108 16.60 -9.02 8.51
N SER A 109 16.13 -9.97 9.35
CA SER A 109 15.56 -11.23 8.84
C SER A 109 14.20 -10.98 8.19
N VAL A 110 13.85 -11.79 7.19
CA VAL A 110 12.56 -11.68 6.47
C VAL A 110 11.38 -11.77 7.43
N GLY A 111 11.40 -12.71 8.38
CA GLY A 111 10.37 -12.85 9.39
C GLY A 111 10.20 -11.57 10.22
N ASN A 112 11.31 -10.95 10.64
CA ASN A 112 11.28 -9.69 11.37
C ASN A 112 10.78 -8.52 10.50
N VAL A 113 11.15 -8.47 9.22
CA VAL A 113 10.64 -7.44 8.28
C VAL A 113 9.12 -7.46 8.22
N VAL A 114 8.49 -8.64 8.23
CA VAL A 114 7.03 -8.76 8.18
C VAL A 114 6.41 -8.49 9.54
N VAL A 115 6.88 -9.16 10.62
CA VAL A 115 6.27 -9.05 11.95
C VAL A 115 6.31 -7.62 12.49
N THR A 116 7.37 -6.85 12.21
CA THR A 116 7.51 -5.46 12.68
C THR A 116 6.46 -4.51 12.11
N ALA A 117 5.81 -4.91 11.01
CA ALA A 117 4.74 -4.11 10.41
C ALA A 117 3.46 -4.06 11.25
N SER A 118 3.21 -5.03 12.16
CA SER A 118 2.04 -5.01 13.06
C SER A 118 1.98 -3.74 13.91
N TYR A 119 3.12 -3.14 14.21
CA TYR A 119 3.21 -1.86 14.93
C TYR A 119 3.58 -0.67 14.02
N GLY A 120 3.53 -0.83 12.70
CA GLY A 120 3.87 0.21 11.74
C GLY A 120 5.37 0.59 11.71
N ILE A 121 6.25 -0.26 12.28
CA ILE A 121 7.68 0.01 12.47
C ILE A 121 8.48 -0.64 11.33
N ILE A 122 9.59 0.00 10.95
CA ILE A 122 10.54 -0.53 9.98
C ILE A 122 11.79 -0.99 10.73
N GLY A 123 12.05 -2.29 10.74
CA GLY A 123 13.13 -2.92 11.50
C GLY A 123 12.75 -3.21 12.96
N ARG A 124 13.35 -4.26 13.51
CA ARG A 124 13.07 -4.69 14.88
C ARG A 124 13.72 -3.74 15.90
N TRP A 125 12.93 -3.28 16.85
CA TRP A 125 13.44 -2.50 17.97
C TRP A 125 13.18 -3.23 19.30
N ARG A 126 12.48 -2.64 20.28
CA ARG A 126 12.30 -3.16 21.64
C ARG A 126 10.92 -3.79 21.87
N GLU A 127 10.06 -3.78 20.87
CA GLU A 127 8.70 -4.31 20.97
C GLU A 127 8.72 -5.82 21.16
N SER A 128 7.77 -6.30 21.96
CA SER A 128 7.50 -7.72 22.14
C SER A 128 6.41 -8.13 21.15
N TYR A 129 6.74 -9.04 20.25
CA TYR A 129 5.77 -9.66 19.36
C TYR A 129 5.31 -10.96 19.97
N ASP A 130 4.00 -11.21 19.92
CA ASP A 130 3.43 -12.43 20.47
C ASP A 130 3.44 -13.59 19.44
N ARG A 131 2.90 -14.75 19.88
CA ARG A 131 2.82 -15.92 19.01
C ARG A 131 1.87 -15.72 17.82
N GLN A 132 0.85 -14.89 17.98
CA GLN A 132 -0.13 -14.62 16.92
C GLN A 132 0.48 -13.72 15.84
N ASP A 133 1.27 -12.72 16.23
CA ASP A 133 2.02 -11.88 15.29
C ASP A 133 2.96 -12.72 14.41
N TYR A 134 3.73 -13.63 15.03
CA TYR A 134 4.62 -14.52 14.27
C TYR A 134 3.84 -15.52 13.41
N ALA A 135 2.77 -16.10 13.91
CA ALA A 135 1.94 -17.04 13.15
C ALA A 135 1.33 -16.35 11.92
N ARG A 136 0.81 -15.12 12.08
CA ARG A 136 0.28 -14.30 10.99
C ARG A 136 1.37 -13.96 9.97
N ALA A 137 2.54 -13.51 10.42
CA ALA A 137 3.66 -13.18 9.52
C ALA A 137 4.08 -14.40 8.69
N MET A 138 4.19 -15.58 9.32
CA MET A 138 4.53 -16.82 8.63
C MET A 138 3.44 -17.25 7.64
N GLY A 139 2.16 -17.12 8.00
CA GLY A 139 1.04 -17.41 7.10
C GLY A 139 1.06 -16.51 5.85
N LEU A 140 1.33 -15.22 6.01
CA LEU A 140 1.45 -14.28 4.89
C LEU A 140 2.66 -14.59 3.99
N LEU A 141 3.80 -14.96 4.59
CA LEU A 141 4.98 -15.40 3.84
C LEU A 141 4.71 -16.70 3.06
N ASP A 142 3.94 -17.63 3.65
CA ASP A 142 3.56 -18.89 3.00
C ASP A 142 2.61 -18.64 1.83
N ALA A 143 1.57 -17.84 2.02
CA ALA A 143 0.62 -17.45 0.97
C ALA A 143 1.34 -16.82 -0.24
N LEU A 144 2.43 -16.06 0.01
CA LEU A 144 3.26 -15.47 -1.05
C LEU A 144 4.42 -16.37 -1.51
N GLY A 145 4.53 -17.62 -1.01
CA GLY A 145 5.50 -18.61 -1.43
C GLY A 145 6.95 -18.35 -1.00
N VAL A 146 7.14 -17.56 0.07
CA VAL A 146 8.47 -17.15 0.56
C VAL A 146 8.72 -17.48 2.04
N ALA A 147 7.89 -18.33 2.66
CA ALA A 147 8.04 -18.73 4.06
C ALA A 147 9.41 -19.38 4.36
N HIS A 148 9.95 -20.13 3.39
CA HIS A 148 11.27 -20.78 3.49
C HIS A 148 12.43 -19.78 3.60
N LEU A 149 12.17 -18.50 3.39
CA LEU A 149 13.16 -17.41 3.48
C LEU A 149 13.10 -16.67 4.82
N ALA A 150 12.22 -17.06 5.75
CA ALA A 150 11.94 -16.30 6.99
C ALA A 150 13.19 -15.93 7.80
N ASP A 151 14.17 -16.82 7.85
CA ASP A 151 15.44 -16.62 8.58
C ASP A 151 16.54 -15.96 7.72
N ARG A 152 16.33 -15.77 6.42
CA ARG A 152 17.30 -15.10 5.55
C ARG A 152 17.31 -13.60 5.77
N LEU A 153 18.44 -12.97 5.51
CA LEU A 153 18.58 -11.51 5.56
C LEU A 153 17.90 -10.88 4.34
N TYR A 154 17.08 -9.87 4.56
CA TYR A 154 16.32 -9.17 3.52
C TYR A 154 17.21 -8.64 2.39
N GLY A 155 18.41 -8.15 2.70
CA GLY A 155 19.37 -7.65 1.72
C GLY A 155 19.93 -8.71 0.76
N THR A 156 19.80 -10.01 1.09
CA THR A 156 20.30 -11.12 0.27
C THR A 156 19.25 -11.70 -0.69
N LEU A 157 18.02 -11.19 -0.64
CA LEU A 157 16.93 -11.65 -1.48
C LEU A 157 17.07 -11.15 -2.92
N SER A 158 16.57 -11.94 -3.87
CA SER A 158 16.30 -11.48 -5.23
C SER A 158 15.21 -10.41 -5.25
N GLU A 159 15.09 -9.67 -6.36
CA GLU A 159 14.06 -8.63 -6.53
C GLU A 159 12.64 -9.21 -6.33
N GLY A 160 12.36 -10.37 -6.94
CA GLY A 160 11.06 -11.03 -6.82
C GLY A 160 10.73 -11.49 -5.41
N GLU A 161 11.71 -12.06 -4.69
CA GLU A 161 11.54 -12.42 -3.28
C GLU A 161 11.29 -11.19 -2.42
N ARG A 162 12.01 -10.08 -2.65
CA ARG A 162 11.79 -8.81 -1.94
C ARG A 162 10.38 -8.26 -2.16
N LYS A 163 9.88 -8.27 -3.39
CA LYS A 163 8.51 -7.83 -3.72
C LYS A 163 7.47 -8.62 -2.93
N ARG A 164 7.58 -9.95 -2.89
CA ARG A 164 6.68 -10.82 -2.13
C ARG A 164 6.73 -10.54 -0.63
N VAL A 165 7.92 -10.35 -0.06
CA VAL A 165 8.10 -9.98 1.34
C VAL A 165 7.49 -8.59 1.65
N GLN A 166 7.61 -7.62 0.75
CA GLN A 166 7.00 -6.30 0.88
C GLN A 166 5.47 -6.36 0.90
N ILE A 167 4.89 -7.21 0.05
CA ILE A 167 3.44 -7.44 0.02
C ILE A 167 2.98 -8.12 1.32
N ALA A 168 3.68 -9.19 1.78
CA ALA A 168 3.41 -9.81 3.07
C ALA A 168 3.44 -8.78 4.21
N ARG A 169 4.46 -7.94 4.20
CA ARG A 169 4.61 -6.86 5.16
C ARG A 169 3.44 -5.86 5.13
N ALA A 170 2.98 -5.48 3.95
CA ALA A 170 1.88 -4.53 3.78
C ALA A 170 0.52 -5.11 4.24
N LEU A 171 0.35 -6.44 4.17
CA LEU A 171 -0.83 -7.17 4.64
C LEU A 171 -0.81 -7.44 6.16
N MET A 172 0.32 -7.21 6.84
CA MET A 172 0.46 -7.59 8.27
C MET A 172 -0.53 -6.87 9.19
N THR A 173 -0.88 -5.62 8.89
CA THR A 173 -1.82 -4.81 9.68
C THR A 173 -3.30 -5.08 9.37
N ASP A 174 -3.61 -6.04 8.49
CA ASP A 174 -4.97 -6.29 8.02
C ASP A 174 -5.63 -5.05 7.42
N PRO A 175 -5.04 -4.47 6.38
CA PRO A 175 -5.47 -3.17 5.88
C PRO A 175 -6.82 -3.26 5.17
N GLU A 176 -7.64 -2.22 5.33
CA GLU A 176 -8.91 -2.04 4.62
C GLU A 176 -8.70 -1.60 3.16
N LEU A 177 -7.55 -1.02 2.84
CA LEU A 177 -7.14 -0.64 1.49
C LEU A 177 -5.72 -1.11 1.22
N MET A 178 -5.51 -1.88 0.14
CA MET A 178 -4.19 -2.35 -0.27
C MET A 178 -3.71 -1.64 -1.54
N LEU A 179 -2.52 -1.06 -1.47
CA LEU A 179 -1.88 -0.31 -2.56
C LEU A 179 -0.57 -0.99 -2.97
N LEU A 180 -0.44 -1.29 -4.27
CA LEU A 180 0.73 -1.95 -4.83
C LEU A 180 1.35 -1.07 -5.92
N ASP A 181 2.56 -0.56 -5.66
CA ASP A 181 3.30 0.27 -6.61
C ASP A 181 4.31 -0.60 -7.38
N GLU A 182 3.99 -0.89 -8.64
CA GLU A 182 4.77 -1.72 -9.54
C GLU A 182 5.16 -3.10 -8.94
N PRO A 183 4.19 -3.91 -8.44
CA PRO A 183 4.47 -5.15 -7.71
C PRO A 183 5.18 -6.20 -8.57
N ALA A 184 4.99 -6.16 -9.88
CA ALA A 184 5.56 -7.11 -10.83
C ALA A 184 6.80 -6.57 -11.59
N ALA A 185 7.28 -5.36 -11.26
CA ALA A 185 8.47 -4.80 -11.88
C ALA A 185 9.71 -5.64 -11.53
N GLY A 186 10.56 -5.92 -12.53
CA GLY A 186 11.78 -6.71 -12.35
C GLY A 186 11.56 -8.23 -12.27
N LEU A 187 10.31 -8.71 -12.35
CA LEU A 187 10.02 -10.14 -12.40
C LEU A 187 10.06 -10.67 -13.85
N ASP A 188 10.51 -11.91 -14.00
CA ASP A 188 10.31 -12.67 -15.24
C ASP A 188 8.83 -13.04 -15.42
N LEU A 189 8.49 -13.63 -16.57
CA LEU A 189 7.09 -13.95 -16.90
C LEU A 189 6.47 -14.91 -15.88
N GLY A 190 7.17 -15.99 -15.53
CA GLY A 190 6.67 -16.97 -14.55
C GLY A 190 6.48 -16.38 -13.17
N GLY A 191 7.41 -15.53 -12.73
CA GLY A 191 7.31 -14.80 -11.45
C GLY A 191 6.12 -13.84 -11.39
N ARG A 192 5.78 -13.18 -12.53
CA ARG A 192 4.61 -12.32 -12.64
C ARG A 192 3.30 -13.12 -12.57
N GLU A 193 3.21 -14.21 -13.32
CA GLU A 193 2.02 -15.07 -13.33
C GLU A 193 1.76 -15.67 -11.96
N ASP A 194 2.79 -16.19 -11.28
CA ASP A 194 2.67 -16.74 -9.94
C ASP A 194 2.28 -15.65 -8.91
N LEU A 195 2.87 -14.44 -9.00
CA LEU A 195 2.49 -13.35 -8.11
C LEU A 195 1.02 -12.94 -8.31
N VAL A 196 0.56 -12.80 -9.55
CA VAL A 196 -0.83 -12.44 -9.86
C VAL A 196 -1.79 -13.50 -9.35
N ALA A 197 -1.47 -14.80 -9.55
CA ALA A 197 -2.29 -15.89 -9.04
C ALA A 197 -2.41 -15.84 -7.50
N ARG A 198 -1.31 -15.64 -6.78
CA ARG A 198 -1.31 -15.53 -5.31
C ARG A 198 -2.06 -14.31 -4.80
N LEU A 199 -1.90 -13.15 -5.46
CA LEU A 199 -2.67 -11.95 -5.14
C LEU A 199 -4.17 -12.16 -5.38
N GLY A 200 -4.54 -12.93 -6.42
CA GLY A 200 -5.93 -13.32 -6.68
C GLY A 200 -6.53 -14.08 -5.50
N VAL A 201 -5.84 -15.11 -5.02
CA VAL A 201 -6.27 -15.92 -3.86
C VAL A 201 -6.37 -15.03 -2.60
N LEU A 202 -5.35 -14.24 -2.30
CA LEU A 202 -5.38 -13.34 -1.14
C LEU A 202 -6.52 -12.32 -1.21
N ALA A 203 -6.84 -11.83 -2.40
CA ALA A 203 -7.92 -10.87 -2.58
C ALA A 203 -9.34 -11.51 -2.52
N GLU A 204 -9.46 -12.83 -2.66
CA GLU A 204 -10.70 -13.56 -2.40
C GLU A 204 -10.92 -13.80 -0.90
N ASP A 205 -9.83 -13.98 -0.15
CA ASP A 205 -9.85 -14.20 1.30
C ASP A 205 -9.96 -12.89 2.10
N THR A 206 -9.73 -11.73 1.48
CA THR A 206 -9.79 -10.41 2.13
C THR A 206 -10.87 -9.55 1.46
N GLU A 207 -11.65 -8.83 2.27
CA GLU A 207 -12.65 -7.86 1.77
C GLU A 207 -12.00 -6.53 1.35
N ALA A 208 -10.69 -6.36 1.57
CA ALA A 208 -10.00 -5.12 1.27
C ALA A 208 -9.83 -4.88 -0.25
N PRO A 209 -10.18 -3.72 -0.79
CA PRO A 209 -9.89 -3.38 -2.18
C PRO A 209 -8.38 -3.23 -2.40
N ALA A 210 -7.89 -3.72 -3.54
CA ALA A 210 -6.50 -3.65 -3.92
C ALA A 210 -6.31 -2.76 -5.16
N LEU A 211 -5.37 -1.81 -5.07
CA LEU A 211 -4.90 -1.00 -6.19
C LEU A 211 -3.52 -1.47 -6.62
N VAL A 212 -3.35 -1.86 -7.88
CA VAL A 212 -2.10 -2.39 -8.44
C VAL A 212 -1.49 -1.42 -9.44
#